data_3120ad0986b2342ae720fa6141e2490e
#
_entry.id   3120ad0986b2342ae720fa6141e2490e
#
_cell.length_a   1.000
_cell.length_b   1.000
_cell.length_c   1.000
_cell.angle_alpha   90.00
_cell.angle_beta   90.00
_cell.angle_gamma   90.00
#
_symmetry.space_group_name_H-M   'P 1'
#
loop_
_entity.id
_entity.type
_entity.pdbx_description
1 polymer ?
#
loop_
_entity_poly.entity_id
_entity_poly.type
_entity_poly.pdbx_seq_one_letter_code
_entity_poly.pdbx_strand_id
1 'polypeptide(L)'
;MKRAELESFIMETYNAEADYPWLKYPNYEVFRHCNNRKWFALIMDVPKNKLGLQGEEMLKVVDFKCDPILIGTLREEPGFFPAYHMSKDSWITVALDGSVSDDKTKMLLDMSCLLYTSDAADDKA
;
A
#
# COMPACT_ATOMS: atom_id res chain seq x y z
N MET A 1 1.91 0.42 13.06
CA MET A 1 0.56 1.02 12.91
C MET A 1 -0.45 -0.08 12.67
N LYS A 2 -1.55 -0.02 13.38
CA LYS A 2 -2.61 -1.01 13.20
C LYS A 2 -3.43 -0.69 11.96
N ARG A 3 -4.04 -1.72 11.39
CA ARG A 3 -4.84 -1.56 10.18
C ARG A 3 -5.94 -0.51 10.34
N ALA A 4 -6.67 -0.56 11.47
CA ALA A 4 -7.75 0.39 11.70
C ALA A 4 -7.25 1.84 11.76
N GLU A 5 -6.08 2.04 12.34
CA GLU A 5 -5.49 3.38 12.41
C GLU A 5 -5.12 3.88 11.02
N LEU A 6 -4.57 2.99 10.19
CA LEU A 6 -4.19 3.36 8.84
C LEU A 6 -5.42 3.65 7.99
N GLU A 7 -6.47 2.84 8.12
CA GLU A 7 -7.73 3.08 7.40
C GLU A 7 -8.29 4.45 7.73
N SER A 8 -8.33 4.80 9.02
CA SER A 8 -8.82 6.10 9.43
C SER A 8 -7.95 7.23 8.88
N PHE A 9 -6.65 7.05 8.93
CA PHE A 9 -5.72 8.05 8.42
C PHE A 9 -5.96 8.30 6.92
N ILE A 10 -6.09 7.24 6.15
CA ILE A 10 -6.29 7.36 4.70
C ILE A 10 -7.62 8.05 4.39
N MET A 11 -8.68 7.61 5.05
CA MET A 11 -10.02 8.16 4.79
C MET A 11 -10.11 9.63 5.18
N GLU A 12 -9.53 10.00 6.33
CA GLU A 12 -9.64 11.36 6.83
C GLU A 12 -8.68 12.32 6.14
N THR A 13 -7.49 11.84 5.82
CA THR A 13 -6.46 12.71 5.24
C THR A 13 -6.70 12.96 3.76
N TYR A 14 -7.12 11.93 3.03
CA TYR A 14 -7.19 12.00 1.57
C TYR A 14 -8.61 12.00 1.04
N ASN A 15 -9.61 11.90 1.91
CA ASN A 15 -10.99 11.80 1.50
C ASN A 15 -11.17 10.67 0.47
N ALA A 16 -10.50 9.57 0.72
CA ALA A 16 -10.47 8.45 -0.22
C ALA A 16 -11.75 7.64 -0.15
N GLU A 17 -12.02 6.89 -1.22
CA GLU A 17 -13.12 5.93 -1.26
C GLU A 17 -12.56 4.53 -1.07
N ALA A 18 -13.15 3.76 -0.17
CA ALA A 18 -12.73 2.39 0.08
C ALA A 18 -13.64 1.43 -0.67
N ASP A 19 -13.05 0.33 -1.16
CA ASP A 19 -13.77 -0.66 -1.92
C ASP A 19 -13.15 -2.03 -1.66
N TYR A 20 -13.95 -3.09 -1.83
CA TYR A 20 -13.52 -4.47 -1.63
C TYR A 20 -13.81 -5.26 -2.92
N PRO A 21 -12.99 -5.07 -3.96
CA PRO A 21 -13.33 -5.56 -5.30
C PRO A 21 -13.15 -7.06 -5.53
N TRP A 22 -12.47 -7.76 -4.62
CA TRP A 22 -12.20 -9.19 -4.83
C TRP A 22 -13.08 -10.06 -3.95
N LEU A 23 -13.96 -10.84 -4.56
CA LEU A 23 -14.81 -11.76 -3.82
C LEU A 23 -14.01 -12.84 -3.11
N LYS A 24 -12.93 -13.30 -3.72
CA LYS A 24 -12.07 -14.31 -3.13
C LYS A 24 -11.27 -13.81 -1.95
N TYR A 25 -11.09 -12.51 -1.86
CA TYR A 25 -10.26 -11.90 -0.82
C TYR A 25 -11.04 -10.77 -0.19
N PRO A 26 -12.05 -11.10 0.65
CA PRO A 26 -12.95 -10.09 1.21
C PRO A 26 -12.27 -9.09 2.15
N ASN A 27 -11.05 -9.40 2.60
CA ASN A 27 -10.30 -8.50 3.47
C ASN A 27 -9.36 -7.56 2.70
N TYR A 28 -9.28 -7.71 1.39
CA TYR A 28 -8.46 -6.83 0.57
C TYR A 28 -9.23 -5.55 0.32
N GLU A 29 -8.72 -4.45 0.84
CA GLU A 29 -9.39 -3.15 0.78
C GLU A 29 -8.59 -2.19 -0.07
N VAL A 30 -9.20 -1.69 -1.14
CA VAL A 30 -8.58 -0.75 -2.05
C VAL A 30 -9.05 0.65 -1.73
N PHE A 31 -8.14 1.62 -1.81
CA PHE A 31 -8.46 3.02 -1.63
C PHE A 31 -8.25 3.76 -2.94
N ARG A 32 -9.25 4.53 -3.32
CA ARG A 32 -9.25 5.33 -4.55
C ARG A 32 -9.28 6.80 -4.22
N HIS A 33 -8.66 7.58 -5.08
CA HIS A 33 -8.86 9.03 -5.04
C HIS A 33 -10.29 9.37 -5.38
N CYS A 34 -10.88 10.29 -4.62
CA CYS A 34 -12.24 10.72 -4.92
C CYS A 34 -12.33 11.52 -6.22
N ASN A 35 -11.21 12.13 -6.65
CA ASN A 35 -11.20 12.96 -7.87
C ASN A 35 -11.18 12.14 -9.15
N ASN A 36 -10.25 11.21 -9.24
CA ASN A 36 -10.02 10.47 -10.49
C ASN A 36 -10.29 8.98 -10.35
N ARG A 37 -10.66 8.52 -9.15
CA ARG A 37 -11.01 7.13 -8.82
C ARG A 37 -9.87 6.13 -9.06
N LYS A 38 -8.65 6.60 -9.18
CA LYS A 38 -7.51 5.70 -9.33
C LYS A 38 -7.11 5.12 -7.99
N TRP A 39 -6.70 3.87 -8.00
CA TRP A 39 -6.21 3.17 -6.82
C TRP A 39 -4.87 3.75 -6.41
N PHE A 40 -4.67 4.03 -5.14
CA PHE A 40 -3.36 4.46 -4.66
C PHE A 40 -2.88 3.67 -3.45
N ALA A 41 -3.75 2.92 -2.80
CA ALA A 41 -3.36 2.07 -1.67
C ALA A 41 -4.25 0.84 -1.61
N LEU A 42 -3.70 -0.24 -1.06
CA LEU A 42 -4.41 -1.51 -0.88
C LEU A 42 -3.95 -2.11 0.44
N ILE A 43 -4.89 -2.36 1.34
CA ILE A 43 -4.57 -3.04 2.60
C ILE A 43 -5.05 -4.48 2.51
N MET A 44 -4.21 -5.42 2.93
CA MET A 44 -4.55 -6.82 2.85
C MET A 44 -3.82 -7.63 3.91
N ASP A 45 -4.29 -8.85 4.14
CA ASP A 45 -3.60 -9.83 4.97
C ASP A 45 -2.91 -10.82 4.04
N VAL A 46 -1.62 -11.06 4.26
CA VAL A 46 -0.81 -11.91 3.38
C VAL A 46 -0.04 -12.92 4.22
N PRO A 47 -0.02 -14.21 3.84
CA PRO A 47 0.84 -15.17 4.54
C PRO A 47 2.30 -14.74 4.42
N LYS A 48 3.04 -14.84 5.52
CA LYS A 48 4.43 -14.41 5.55
C LYS A 48 5.29 -15.07 4.47
N ASN A 49 5.04 -16.35 4.19
CA ASN A 49 5.84 -17.07 3.20
C ASN A 49 5.65 -16.51 1.78
N LYS A 50 4.58 -15.78 1.52
CA LYS A 50 4.38 -15.15 0.22
C LYS A 50 5.24 -13.89 0.05
N LEU A 51 5.80 -13.41 1.15
CA LEU A 51 6.70 -12.25 1.12
C LEU A 51 8.16 -12.66 1.29
N GLY A 52 8.44 -13.96 1.26
CA GLY A 52 9.79 -14.44 1.47
C GLY A 52 10.20 -14.57 2.93
N LEU A 53 9.25 -14.40 3.84
CA LEU A 53 9.48 -14.58 5.27
C LEU A 53 9.16 -16.00 5.67
N GLN A 54 9.64 -16.40 6.85
CA GLN A 54 9.34 -17.73 7.36
C GLN A 54 7.99 -17.77 8.04
N GLY A 55 7.29 -18.90 7.85
CA GLY A 55 6.01 -19.11 8.51
C GLY A 55 4.83 -18.86 7.59
N GLU A 56 3.67 -19.33 8.06
CA GLU A 56 2.43 -19.19 7.32
C GLU A 56 1.46 -18.24 8.00
N GLU A 57 1.91 -17.60 9.07
CA GLU A 57 1.08 -16.64 9.78
C GLU A 57 0.74 -15.47 8.85
N MET A 58 -0.46 -14.93 9.06
CA MET A 58 -0.90 -13.79 8.27
C MET A 58 -0.25 -12.51 8.78
N LEU A 59 0.19 -11.69 7.85
CA LEU A 59 0.77 -10.40 8.14
C LEU A 59 -0.07 -9.33 7.45
N LYS A 60 -0.45 -8.31 8.20
CA LYS A 60 -1.18 -7.18 7.62
C LYS A 60 -0.17 -6.29 6.91
N VAL A 61 -0.49 -5.94 5.67
CA VAL A 61 0.40 -5.11 4.85
C VAL A 61 -0.41 -4.05 4.14
N VAL A 62 0.27 -3.00 3.71
CA VAL A 62 -0.30 -2.01 2.82
C VAL A 62 0.57 -1.93 1.58
N ASP A 63 -0.06 -2.00 0.41
CA ASP A 63 0.59 -1.69 -0.85
C ASP A 63 0.22 -0.27 -1.21
N PHE A 64 1.18 0.48 -1.74
CA PHE A 64 0.84 1.78 -2.31
C PHE A 64 1.73 2.08 -3.49
N LYS A 65 1.24 2.97 -4.33
CA LYS A 65 1.97 3.41 -5.50
C LYS A 65 3.24 4.13 -5.06
N CYS A 66 4.32 3.87 -5.76
CA CYS A 66 5.61 4.43 -5.36
C CYS A 66 6.45 4.73 -6.60
N ASP A 67 7.23 5.81 -6.51
CA ASP A 67 8.16 6.15 -7.57
C ASP A 67 9.17 5.01 -7.75
N PRO A 68 9.36 4.53 -8.98
CA PRO A 68 10.31 3.42 -9.23
C PRO A 68 11.70 3.68 -8.70
N ILE A 69 12.14 4.93 -8.67
CA ILE A 69 13.46 5.28 -8.16
C ILE A 69 13.56 4.95 -6.67
N LEU A 70 12.49 5.20 -5.92
CA LEU A 70 12.47 4.91 -4.48
C LEU A 70 12.31 3.43 -4.17
N ILE A 71 11.59 2.70 -5.02
CA ILE A 71 11.29 1.30 -4.77
C ILE A 71 12.56 0.49 -4.53
N GLY A 72 13.55 0.66 -5.39
CA GLY A 72 14.79 -0.09 -5.27
C GLY A 72 15.48 0.12 -3.93
N THR A 73 15.52 1.36 -3.46
CA THR A 73 16.14 1.69 -2.18
C THR A 73 15.31 1.18 -1.01
N LEU A 74 14.00 1.39 -1.07
CA LEU A 74 13.12 1.01 0.04
C LEU A 74 13.08 -0.49 0.25
N ARG A 75 13.17 -1.28 -0.82
CA ARG A 75 13.11 -2.73 -0.70
C ARG A 75 14.28 -3.32 0.07
N GLU A 76 15.33 -2.54 0.30
CA GLU A 76 16.46 -2.99 1.10
C GLU A 76 16.28 -2.70 2.58
N GLU A 77 15.24 -1.96 2.94
CA GLU A 77 14.97 -1.63 4.34
C GLU A 77 14.02 -2.65 4.97
N PRO A 78 14.15 -2.89 6.29
CA PRO A 78 13.24 -3.80 6.98
C PRO A 78 11.80 -3.35 6.84
N GLY A 79 10.91 -4.31 6.61
CA GLY A 79 9.48 -4.03 6.52
C GLY A 79 8.98 -3.66 5.14
N PHE A 80 9.88 -3.55 4.16
CA PHE A 80 9.51 -3.27 2.78
C PHE A 80 9.75 -4.50 1.91
N PHE A 81 8.82 -4.77 1.00
CA PHE A 81 8.86 -5.96 0.14
C PHE A 81 8.46 -5.59 -1.29
N PRO A 82 8.89 -6.39 -2.27
CA PRO A 82 8.35 -6.24 -3.62
C PRO A 82 6.83 -6.34 -3.55
N ALA A 83 6.15 -5.53 -4.34
CA ALA A 83 4.70 -5.47 -4.28
C ALA A 83 4.07 -6.84 -4.48
N TYR A 84 3.24 -7.24 -3.54
CA TYR A 84 2.47 -8.46 -3.63
C TYR A 84 1.13 -8.10 -4.26
N HIS A 85 0.74 -8.80 -5.29
CA HIS A 85 -0.55 -8.63 -5.97
C HIS A 85 -0.62 -7.42 -6.91
N MET A 86 0.36 -6.54 -6.89
CA MET A 86 0.40 -5.35 -7.74
C MET A 86 1.71 -5.32 -8.53
N SER A 87 1.81 -4.41 -9.47
CA SER A 87 3.00 -4.27 -10.29
C SER A 87 4.22 -3.92 -9.42
N LYS A 88 5.28 -4.72 -9.52
CA LYS A 88 6.48 -4.51 -8.72
C LYS A 88 7.31 -3.33 -9.18
N ASP A 89 7.01 -2.81 -10.37
CA ASP A 89 7.75 -1.67 -10.92
C ASP A 89 7.24 -0.35 -10.38
N SER A 90 6.00 -0.30 -9.92
CA SER A 90 5.39 0.96 -9.51
C SER A 90 4.64 0.90 -8.19
N TRP A 91 4.69 -0.23 -7.50
CA TRP A 91 4.06 -0.41 -6.19
C TRP A 91 5.05 -1.04 -5.23
N ILE A 92 4.80 -0.87 -3.93
CA ILE A 92 5.63 -1.48 -2.89
C ILE A 92 4.73 -1.99 -1.78
N THR A 93 5.15 -3.05 -1.12
CA THR A 93 4.43 -3.63 0.02
C THR A 93 5.14 -3.25 1.31
N VAL A 94 4.39 -2.78 2.29
CA VAL A 94 4.92 -2.35 3.59
C VAL A 94 4.23 -3.14 4.69
N ALA A 95 5.02 -3.74 5.58
CA ALA A 95 4.47 -4.49 6.71
C ALA A 95 3.91 -3.54 7.76
N LEU A 96 2.75 -3.91 8.32
CA LEU A 96 2.10 -3.14 9.38
C LEU A 96 2.35 -3.80 10.74
N ASP A 97 3.59 -4.21 10.98
CA ASP A 97 3.98 -4.91 12.21
C ASP A 97 4.94 -4.09 13.09
N GLY A 98 5.10 -2.83 12.76
CA GLY A 98 6.01 -1.96 13.51
C GLY A 98 7.43 -1.89 12.93
N SER A 99 7.73 -2.70 11.90
CA SER A 99 9.04 -2.65 11.25
C SER A 99 9.32 -1.28 10.63
N VAL A 100 8.27 -0.63 10.15
CA VAL A 100 8.37 0.71 9.54
C VAL A 100 7.60 1.66 10.44
N SER A 101 8.19 2.82 10.71
CA SER A 101 7.55 3.80 11.60
C SER A 101 6.27 4.33 10.98
N ASP A 102 5.34 4.73 11.84
CA ASP A 102 4.08 5.33 11.40
C ASP A 102 4.33 6.58 10.56
N ASP A 103 5.29 7.40 10.99
CA ASP A 103 5.60 8.63 10.28
C ASP A 103 6.11 8.35 8.88
N LYS A 104 6.95 7.33 8.72
CA LYS A 104 7.47 6.98 7.41
C LYS A 104 6.37 6.44 6.51
N THR A 105 5.49 5.60 7.05
CA THR A 105 4.37 5.07 6.30
C THR A 105 3.47 6.20 5.80
N LYS A 106 3.17 7.16 6.68
CA LYS A 106 2.32 8.31 6.32
C LYS A 106 3.00 9.19 5.26
N MET A 107 4.29 9.43 5.42
CA MET A 107 5.03 10.23 4.46
C MET A 107 5.00 9.59 3.07
N LEU A 108 5.22 8.29 3.01
CA LEU A 108 5.22 7.58 1.72
C LEU A 108 3.82 7.55 1.10
N LEU A 109 2.78 7.45 1.92
CA LEU A 109 1.42 7.54 1.42
C LEU A 109 1.12 8.93 0.85
N ASP A 110 1.62 9.99 1.50
CA ASP A 110 1.47 11.34 0.98
C ASP A 110 2.11 11.45 -0.40
N MET A 111 3.29 10.90 -0.57
CA MET A 111 3.97 10.92 -1.85
C MET A 111 3.20 10.12 -2.89
N SER A 112 2.64 8.99 -2.49
CA SER A 112 1.82 8.16 -3.38
C SER A 112 0.59 8.94 -3.84
N CYS A 113 -0.06 9.61 -2.91
CA CYS A 113 -1.24 10.40 -3.22
C CYS A 113 -0.91 11.49 -4.23
N LEU A 114 0.23 12.16 -4.06
CA LEU A 114 0.65 13.22 -5.00
C LEU A 114 0.89 12.68 -6.40
N LEU A 115 1.41 11.45 -6.52
CA LEU A 115 1.61 10.86 -7.83
C LEU A 115 0.30 10.71 -8.60
N TYR A 116 -0.79 10.45 -7.89
CA TYR A 116 -2.08 10.22 -8.52
C TYR A 116 -2.90 11.48 -8.72
N THR A 117 -2.52 12.59 -8.08
CA THR A 117 -3.20 13.85 -8.34
C THR A 117 -2.66 14.52 -9.58
N SER A 118 -1.53 14.06 -10.11
CA SER A 118 -0.94 14.59 -11.32
C SER A 118 -1.45 13.82 -12.53
N ASP A 119 -1.83 14.50 -13.58
CA ASP A 119 -2.25 13.86 -14.81
C ASP A 119 -1.14 13.05 -15.43
N ALA A 120 0.09 13.49 -15.21
CA ALA A 120 1.25 12.79 -15.75
C ALA A 120 1.42 11.43 -15.11
N ALA A 121 0.81 11.21 -13.97
CA ALA A 121 0.86 9.92 -13.29
C ALA A 121 -0.09 8.91 -13.91
N ASP A 122 -0.57 9.18 -15.06
CA ASP A 122 -1.44 8.26 -15.75
C ASP A 122 -0.73 6.96 -16.02
N ASP A 123 -1.11 5.94 -15.34
CA ASP A 123 -0.63 4.62 -15.60
C ASP A 123 -1.80 3.68 -15.50
N LYS A 124 -1.57 2.48 -15.94
CA LYS A 124 -2.65 1.51 -16.04
C LYS A 124 -2.68 0.58 -14.84
N ALA A 125 -2.28 1.04 -13.72
CA ALA A 125 -2.21 0.22 -12.53
C ALA A 125 -3.46 -0.61 -12.30
#